data_17ab4546471a9e1dde212cc7cd676a4f
#
_entry.id   17ab4546471a9e1dde212cc7cd676a4f
#
_cell.length_a   1.000
_cell.length_b   1.000
_cell.length_c   1.000
_cell.angle_alpha   90.00
_cell.angle_beta   90.00
_cell.angle_gamma   90.00
#
_symmetry.space_group_name_H-M   'P 1'
#
loop_
_entity.id
_entity.type
_entity.pdbx_description
1 polymer ?
#
loop_
_entity_poly.entity_id
_entity_poly.type
_entity_poly.pdbx_seq_one_letter_code
_entity_poly.pdbx_strand_id
1 'polypeptide(L)'
;MTFNIEIYLDSLPEDIKKINVIGKGIDHLPNLSRFKKLKYLNCSNNKLTYLPPLNKNLKELFCSNNQLTYLPPLNKKLKYLYCCNNHLTSLPYLNEKLNGIYCSNNQLTSLHSLNKKLKYLCCSNNKLTYLPPLNKNLKELFCSNNQLISLPNFNEQLKNLYCCNNQLTSLPYLNEKIELCDYSVNPIYEIIRYNNKHITNQKVKILNNFRYSYYCLKFKKQFRDLLWVKIREPKIRVKYHPKYLIENLPDEETNLDEVLNNW
;
A
#
# COMPACT_ATOMS: atom_id res chain seq x y z
N MET A 1 16.78 -41.23 -7.92
CA MET A 1 17.40 -40.39 -8.97
C MET A 1 17.07 -38.95 -8.67
N THR A 2 18.06 -38.06 -8.65
CA THR A 2 17.84 -36.65 -8.53
C THR A 2 17.22 -36.11 -9.81
N PHE A 3 16.23 -35.21 -9.71
CA PHE A 3 15.60 -34.59 -10.87
C PHE A 3 16.59 -33.67 -11.58
N ASN A 4 16.80 -33.91 -12.90
CA ASN A 4 17.65 -33.04 -13.71
C ASN A 4 16.80 -32.08 -14.51
N ILE A 5 16.94 -30.79 -14.24
CA ILE A 5 16.12 -29.73 -14.83
C ILE A 5 16.45 -29.48 -16.29
N GLU A 6 17.71 -29.63 -16.69
CA GLU A 6 18.15 -29.47 -18.09
C GLU A 6 17.52 -30.55 -18.98
N ILE A 7 17.71 -31.81 -18.59
CA ILE A 7 17.12 -32.98 -19.34
C ILE A 7 15.61 -32.82 -19.44
N TYR A 8 14.94 -32.44 -18.34
CA TYR A 8 13.50 -32.20 -18.35
C TYR A 8 13.12 -31.09 -19.34
N LEU A 9 13.77 -29.95 -19.27
CA LEU A 9 13.47 -28.83 -20.18
C LEU A 9 13.75 -29.22 -21.62
N ASP A 10 14.85 -29.93 -21.92
CA ASP A 10 15.21 -30.38 -23.28
C ASP A 10 14.22 -31.33 -23.89
N SER A 11 13.51 -32.13 -23.08
CA SER A 11 12.41 -32.98 -23.54
C SER A 11 11.13 -32.24 -23.92
N LEU A 12 11.03 -30.91 -23.58
CA LEU A 12 9.82 -30.14 -23.83
C LEU A 12 9.81 -29.50 -25.22
N PRO A 13 8.65 -29.44 -25.92
CA PRO A 13 8.52 -28.72 -27.18
C PRO A 13 8.63 -27.20 -26.96
N GLU A 14 9.22 -26.47 -27.92
CA GLU A 14 9.42 -25.02 -27.80
C GLU A 14 8.14 -24.21 -27.69
N ASP A 15 7.02 -24.74 -28.18
CA ASP A 15 5.72 -24.06 -28.14
C ASP A 15 4.91 -24.33 -26.87
N ILE A 16 5.51 -24.98 -25.87
CA ILE A 16 4.85 -25.26 -24.59
C ILE A 16 4.33 -23.99 -23.92
N LYS A 17 3.13 -24.10 -23.35
CA LYS A 17 2.45 -23.01 -22.67
C LYS A 17 2.58 -23.05 -21.14
N LYS A 18 2.95 -24.19 -20.60
CA LYS A 18 3.01 -24.44 -19.14
C LYS A 18 4.24 -25.28 -18.79
N ILE A 19 5.05 -24.77 -17.86
CA ILE A 19 6.14 -25.51 -17.21
C ILE A 19 5.80 -25.62 -15.72
N ASN A 20 5.88 -26.85 -15.19
CA ASN A 20 5.63 -27.13 -13.79
C ASN A 20 6.74 -28.01 -13.21
N VAL A 21 7.57 -27.39 -12.37
CA VAL A 21 8.70 -28.02 -11.67
C VAL A 21 8.60 -27.85 -10.16
N ILE A 22 7.35 -27.84 -9.65
CA ILE A 22 7.08 -27.72 -8.20
C ILE A 22 7.73 -28.88 -7.43
N GLY A 23 8.44 -28.57 -6.34
CA GLY A 23 8.94 -29.56 -5.40
C GLY A 23 9.97 -30.53 -5.99
N LYS A 24 10.69 -30.14 -7.02
CA LYS A 24 11.70 -30.99 -7.68
C LYS A 24 13.09 -30.91 -7.04
N GLY A 25 13.23 -30.10 -5.97
CA GLY A 25 14.49 -29.94 -5.24
C GLY A 25 15.56 -29.17 -6.01
N ILE A 26 15.18 -28.47 -7.10
CA ILE A 26 16.11 -27.71 -7.94
C ILE A 26 16.62 -26.45 -7.20
N ASP A 27 17.89 -26.14 -7.39
CA ASP A 27 18.56 -24.96 -6.86
C ASP A 27 18.77 -23.85 -7.90
N HIS A 28 18.61 -24.18 -9.17
CA HIS A 28 18.66 -23.22 -10.27
C HIS A 28 17.57 -23.52 -11.32
N LEU A 29 17.26 -22.51 -12.11
CA LEU A 29 16.35 -22.62 -13.25
C LEU A 29 17.07 -22.06 -14.48
N PRO A 30 17.29 -22.88 -15.52
CA PRO A 30 17.93 -22.44 -16.75
C PRO A 30 17.14 -21.37 -17.49
N ASN A 31 17.77 -20.73 -18.48
CA ASN A 31 17.10 -19.73 -19.31
C ASN A 31 15.95 -20.35 -20.11
N LEU A 32 14.76 -19.76 -19.94
CA LEU A 32 13.52 -20.22 -20.58
C LEU A 32 13.18 -19.48 -21.86
N SER A 33 14.07 -18.68 -22.44
CA SER A 33 13.80 -17.80 -23.60
C SER A 33 13.35 -18.53 -24.85
N ARG A 34 13.74 -19.82 -25.03
CA ARG A 34 13.31 -20.68 -26.14
C ARG A 34 11.80 -20.96 -26.13
N PHE A 35 11.16 -20.99 -24.97
CA PHE A 35 9.73 -21.28 -24.83
C PHE A 35 8.86 -20.05 -25.11
N LYS A 36 8.84 -19.58 -26.34
CA LYS A 36 8.20 -18.31 -26.72
C LYS A 36 6.71 -18.22 -26.41
N LYS A 37 5.99 -19.38 -26.30
CA LYS A 37 4.56 -19.43 -25.98
C LYS A 37 4.26 -19.65 -24.49
N LEU A 38 5.28 -19.71 -23.62
CA LEU A 38 5.12 -19.96 -22.19
C LEU A 38 4.26 -18.87 -21.53
N LYS A 39 3.17 -19.33 -20.88
CA LYS A 39 2.18 -18.47 -20.18
C LYS A 39 2.13 -18.73 -18.67
N TYR A 40 2.52 -19.92 -18.24
CA TYR A 40 2.45 -20.40 -16.87
C TYR A 40 3.78 -21.04 -16.49
N LEU A 41 4.37 -20.56 -15.38
CA LEU A 41 5.58 -21.14 -14.79
C LEU A 41 5.33 -21.41 -13.31
N ASN A 42 5.47 -22.65 -12.88
CA ASN A 42 5.46 -23.01 -11.48
C ASN A 42 6.78 -23.68 -11.10
N CYS A 43 7.58 -22.94 -10.34
CA CYS A 43 8.83 -23.40 -9.75
C CYS A 43 8.80 -23.31 -8.20
N SER A 44 7.60 -23.33 -7.61
CA SER A 44 7.44 -23.29 -6.15
C SER A 44 8.02 -24.51 -5.45
N ASN A 45 8.29 -24.38 -4.14
CA ASN A 45 8.80 -25.47 -3.29
C ASN A 45 10.13 -26.06 -3.79
N ASN A 46 11.08 -25.19 -4.08
CA ASN A 46 12.41 -25.55 -4.52
C ASN A 46 13.49 -24.84 -3.66
N LYS A 47 14.74 -24.84 -4.11
CA LYS A 47 15.87 -24.19 -3.44
C LYS A 47 16.43 -23.00 -4.23
N LEU A 48 15.60 -22.40 -5.09
CA LEU A 48 16.03 -21.35 -6.00
C LEU A 48 16.47 -20.10 -5.23
N THR A 49 17.66 -19.59 -5.54
CA THR A 49 18.17 -18.32 -5.01
C THR A 49 17.94 -17.14 -5.98
N TYR A 50 17.72 -17.43 -7.26
CA TYR A 50 17.40 -16.45 -8.30
C TYR A 50 16.47 -17.05 -9.36
N LEU A 51 15.88 -16.19 -10.18
CA LEU A 51 15.12 -16.58 -11.38
C LEU A 51 15.77 -15.99 -12.63
N PRO A 52 15.80 -16.73 -13.76
CA PRO A 52 16.22 -16.15 -15.02
C PRO A 52 15.26 -15.06 -15.51
N PRO A 53 15.63 -14.26 -16.52
CA PRO A 53 14.74 -13.27 -17.11
C PRO A 53 13.38 -13.90 -17.50
N LEU A 54 12.28 -13.21 -17.15
CA LEU A 54 10.94 -13.73 -17.36
C LEU A 54 10.54 -13.70 -18.84
N ASN A 55 9.89 -14.77 -19.26
CA ASN A 55 9.36 -14.90 -20.61
C ASN A 55 8.34 -13.79 -20.93
N LYS A 56 8.43 -13.16 -22.12
CA LYS A 56 7.60 -12.02 -22.53
C LYS A 56 6.09 -12.31 -22.54
N ASN A 57 5.70 -13.59 -22.66
CA ASN A 57 4.30 -14.02 -22.73
C ASN A 57 3.78 -14.62 -21.41
N LEU A 58 4.63 -14.69 -20.36
CA LEU A 58 4.24 -15.25 -19.07
C LEU A 58 3.09 -14.44 -18.47
N LYS A 59 2.05 -15.13 -18.02
CA LYS A 59 0.86 -14.56 -17.37
C LYS A 59 0.81 -14.85 -15.89
N GLU A 60 1.34 -15.99 -15.48
CA GLU A 60 1.30 -16.48 -14.10
C GLU A 60 2.68 -17.02 -13.71
N LEU A 61 3.20 -16.52 -12.60
CA LEU A 61 4.47 -16.93 -12.01
C LEU A 61 4.23 -17.43 -10.59
N PHE A 62 4.54 -18.70 -10.35
CA PHE A 62 4.52 -19.33 -9.03
C PHE A 62 5.96 -19.67 -8.65
N CYS A 63 6.51 -18.92 -7.70
CA CYS A 63 7.86 -19.10 -7.19
C CYS A 63 7.91 -19.06 -5.65
N SER A 64 6.78 -19.34 -4.99
CA SER A 64 6.69 -19.41 -3.53
C SER A 64 7.54 -20.54 -2.94
N ASN A 65 7.92 -20.40 -1.67
CA ASN A 65 8.73 -21.42 -0.96
C ASN A 65 10.05 -21.71 -1.68
N ASN A 66 10.87 -20.69 -1.81
CA ASN A 66 12.22 -20.73 -2.33
C ASN A 66 13.15 -19.87 -1.45
N GLN A 67 14.34 -19.58 -1.91
CA GLN A 67 15.35 -18.76 -1.22
C GLN A 67 15.65 -17.47 -2.00
N LEU A 68 14.66 -16.95 -2.76
CA LEU A 68 14.83 -15.79 -3.61
C LEU A 68 15.06 -14.52 -2.78
N THR A 69 16.12 -13.79 -3.08
CA THR A 69 16.40 -12.48 -2.47
C THR A 69 15.92 -11.31 -3.33
N TYR A 70 15.72 -11.53 -4.63
CA TYR A 70 15.15 -10.58 -5.58
C TYR A 70 14.36 -11.29 -6.68
N LEU A 71 13.57 -10.54 -7.42
CA LEU A 71 12.87 -11.02 -8.63
C LEU A 71 13.37 -10.24 -9.85
N PRO A 72 13.46 -10.88 -11.03
CA PRO A 72 13.77 -10.17 -12.26
C PRO A 72 12.63 -9.19 -12.61
N PRO A 73 12.87 -8.21 -13.51
CA PRO A 73 11.83 -7.29 -13.97
C PRO A 73 10.60 -8.04 -14.47
N LEU A 74 9.41 -7.60 -14.04
CA LEU A 74 8.15 -8.25 -14.43
C LEU A 74 7.82 -7.92 -15.89
N ASN A 75 7.46 -8.93 -16.65
CA ASN A 75 7.01 -8.72 -18.03
C ASN A 75 5.63 -8.01 -18.07
N LYS A 76 5.33 -7.32 -19.17
CA LYS A 76 4.11 -6.50 -19.35
C LYS A 76 2.79 -7.30 -19.41
N LYS A 77 2.83 -8.64 -19.45
CA LYS A 77 1.65 -9.52 -19.57
C LYS A 77 1.34 -10.29 -18.29
N LEU A 78 2.21 -10.23 -17.27
CA LEU A 78 2.01 -10.94 -16.01
C LEU A 78 0.75 -10.44 -15.31
N LYS A 79 -0.11 -11.39 -14.91
CA LYS A 79 -1.38 -11.13 -14.23
C LYS A 79 -1.35 -11.54 -12.76
N TYR A 80 -0.63 -12.60 -12.45
CA TYR A 80 -0.54 -13.13 -11.10
C TYR A 80 0.91 -13.45 -10.74
N LEU A 81 1.34 -12.97 -9.58
CA LEU A 81 2.64 -13.21 -9.00
C LEU A 81 2.47 -13.87 -7.62
N TYR A 82 2.95 -15.10 -7.49
CA TYR A 82 2.98 -15.86 -6.23
C TYR A 82 4.43 -16.03 -5.81
N CYS A 83 4.89 -15.26 -4.83
CA CYS A 83 6.27 -15.26 -4.34
C CYS A 83 6.35 -15.31 -2.82
N CYS A 84 5.34 -15.90 -2.15
CA CYS A 84 5.33 -16.07 -0.70
C CYS A 84 6.51 -16.96 -0.23
N ASN A 85 6.90 -16.78 1.04
CA ASN A 85 7.94 -17.60 1.68
C ASN A 85 9.25 -17.58 0.88
N ASN A 86 9.86 -16.42 0.82
CA ASN A 86 11.17 -16.15 0.23
C ASN A 86 11.94 -15.15 1.12
N HIS A 87 13.04 -14.62 0.62
CA HIS A 87 13.86 -13.63 1.33
C HIS A 87 13.86 -12.26 0.63
N LEU A 88 12.77 -11.95 -0.10
CA LEU A 88 12.67 -10.72 -0.88
C LEU A 88 12.68 -9.49 0.02
N THR A 89 13.56 -8.53 -0.27
CA THR A 89 13.61 -7.23 0.43
C THR A 89 12.83 -6.14 -0.30
N SER A 90 12.59 -6.32 -1.60
CA SER A 90 11.78 -5.44 -2.45
C SER A 90 11.10 -6.23 -3.57
N LEU A 91 10.08 -5.63 -4.17
CA LEU A 91 9.47 -6.14 -5.41
C LEU A 91 9.93 -5.25 -6.59
N PRO A 92 10.06 -5.81 -7.80
CA PRO A 92 10.28 -5.00 -8.99
C PRO A 92 9.04 -4.12 -9.30
N TYR A 93 9.21 -3.12 -10.19
CA TYR A 93 8.09 -2.29 -10.62
C TYR A 93 6.92 -3.12 -11.13
N LEU A 94 5.71 -2.80 -10.64
CA LEU A 94 4.50 -3.54 -10.97
C LEU A 94 4.00 -3.15 -12.36
N ASN A 95 3.76 -4.13 -13.21
CA ASN A 95 3.16 -3.87 -14.52
C ASN A 95 1.65 -3.55 -14.39
N GLU A 96 1.08 -2.90 -15.38
CA GLU A 96 -0.32 -2.44 -15.40
C GLU A 96 -1.37 -3.56 -15.52
N LYS A 97 -0.98 -4.80 -15.74
CA LYS A 97 -1.88 -5.95 -15.93
C LYS A 97 -1.96 -6.88 -14.73
N LEU A 98 -1.16 -6.65 -13.68
CA LEU A 98 -1.23 -7.46 -12.47
C LEU A 98 -2.61 -7.32 -11.80
N ASN A 99 -3.24 -8.45 -11.58
CA ASN A 99 -4.50 -8.59 -10.85
C ASN A 99 -4.29 -9.08 -9.41
N GLY A 100 -3.25 -9.88 -9.17
CA GLY A 100 -2.94 -10.44 -7.86
C GLY A 100 -1.45 -10.49 -7.57
N ILE A 101 -1.09 -10.10 -6.34
CA ILE A 101 0.27 -10.18 -5.79
C ILE A 101 0.16 -10.90 -4.45
N TYR A 102 0.87 -12.02 -4.34
CA TYR A 102 0.96 -12.84 -3.14
C TYR A 102 2.43 -12.91 -2.73
N CYS A 103 2.83 -12.04 -1.80
CA CYS A 103 4.22 -11.85 -1.36
C CYS A 103 4.39 -11.95 0.17
N SER A 104 3.48 -12.66 0.83
CA SER A 104 3.56 -12.89 2.28
C SER A 104 4.80 -13.67 2.68
N ASN A 105 5.24 -13.51 3.94
CA ASN A 105 6.43 -14.18 4.48
C ASN A 105 7.69 -13.85 3.65
N ASN A 106 8.04 -12.59 3.63
CA ASN A 106 9.25 -12.05 3.02
C ASN A 106 9.89 -10.99 3.97
N GLN A 107 10.80 -10.20 3.46
CA GLN A 107 11.48 -9.13 4.21
C GLN A 107 11.22 -7.76 3.61
N LEU A 108 10.06 -7.56 2.96
CA LEU A 108 9.71 -6.33 2.27
C LEU A 108 9.59 -5.17 3.26
N THR A 109 10.27 -4.06 3.00
CA THR A 109 10.19 -2.83 3.79
C THR A 109 9.25 -1.79 3.18
N SER A 110 8.98 -1.90 1.88
CA SER A 110 8.08 -1.01 1.14
C SER A 110 7.46 -1.72 -0.07
N LEU A 111 6.39 -1.13 -0.59
CA LEU A 111 5.76 -1.54 -1.85
C LEU A 111 5.73 -0.34 -2.80
N HIS A 112 5.97 -0.59 -4.09
CA HIS A 112 5.75 0.41 -5.13
C HIS A 112 4.27 0.75 -5.28
N SER A 113 3.96 1.85 -5.97
CA SER A 113 2.58 2.24 -6.29
C SER A 113 1.81 1.09 -6.93
N LEU A 114 0.59 0.86 -6.43
CA LEU A 114 -0.26 -0.22 -6.92
C LEU A 114 -0.85 0.15 -8.28
N ASN A 115 -0.82 -0.78 -9.22
CA ASN A 115 -1.46 -0.57 -10.52
C ASN A 115 -3.00 -0.54 -10.39
N LYS A 116 -3.67 0.09 -11.37
CA LYS A 116 -5.13 0.31 -11.35
C LYS A 116 -5.98 -0.97 -11.44
N LYS A 117 -5.40 -2.12 -11.84
CA LYS A 117 -6.12 -3.39 -12.04
C LYS A 117 -5.94 -4.38 -10.90
N LEU A 118 -5.08 -4.09 -9.92
CA LEU A 118 -4.84 -5.00 -8.81
C LEU A 118 -6.11 -5.19 -7.99
N LYS A 119 -6.47 -6.47 -7.78
CA LYS A 119 -7.65 -6.88 -7.00
C LYS A 119 -7.26 -7.57 -5.69
N TYR A 120 -6.12 -8.22 -5.66
CA TYR A 120 -5.67 -9.05 -4.54
C TYR A 120 -4.25 -8.65 -4.15
N LEU A 121 -4.06 -8.23 -2.90
CA LEU A 121 -2.76 -7.92 -2.32
C LEU A 121 -2.59 -8.68 -1.01
N CYS A 122 -1.71 -9.69 -1.02
CA CYS A 122 -1.32 -10.45 0.16
C CYS A 122 0.15 -10.17 0.47
N CYS A 123 0.40 -9.33 1.49
CA CYS A 123 1.72 -8.89 1.91
C CYS A 123 1.95 -9.08 3.43
N SER A 124 1.22 -10.01 4.04
CA SER A 124 1.37 -10.34 5.47
C SER A 124 2.76 -10.87 5.80
N ASN A 125 3.18 -10.76 7.07
CA ASN A 125 4.49 -11.24 7.54
C ASN A 125 5.64 -10.64 6.73
N ASN A 126 5.75 -9.31 6.77
CA ASN A 126 6.83 -8.52 6.18
C ASN A 126 7.31 -7.44 7.18
N LYS A 127 8.09 -6.48 6.72
CA LYS A 127 8.61 -5.36 7.53
C LYS A 127 8.05 -4.02 7.05
N LEU A 128 6.83 -4.01 6.50
CA LEU A 128 6.21 -2.81 5.92
C LEU A 128 5.85 -1.82 7.03
N THR A 129 6.28 -0.58 6.89
CA THR A 129 5.91 0.54 7.77
C THR A 129 4.77 1.38 7.24
N TYR A 130 4.51 1.31 5.94
CA TYR A 130 3.38 1.96 5.25
C TYR A 130 2.93 1.16 4.04
N LEU A 131 1.72 1.43 3.57
CA LEU A 131 1.19 0.94 2.30
C LEU A 131 0.99 2.11 1.33
N PRO A 132 1.23 1.93 0.03
CA PRO A 132 0.88 2.94 -0.97
C PRO A 132 -0.64 3.13 -1.04
N PRO A 133 -1.13 4.25 -1.62
CA PRO A 133 -2.56 4.46 -1.84
C PRO A 133 -3.21 3.28 -2.53
N LEU A 134 -4.37 2.83 -2.01
CA LEU A 134 -5.09 1.70 -2.59
C LEU A 134 -5.78 2.12 -3.88
N ASN A 135 -5.70 1.28 -4.90
CA ASN A 135 -6.45 1.51 -6.13
C ASN A 135 -7.95 1.20 -5.94
N LYS A 136 -8.81 1.75 -6.80
CA LYS A 136 -10.28 1.63 -6.70
C LYS A 136 -10.84 0.22 -6.94
N ASN A 137 -10.04 -0.74 -7.41
CA ASN A 137 -10.46 -2.09 -7.77
C ASN A 137 -10.00 -3.16 -6.77
N LEU A 138 -9.21 -2.79 -5.74
CA LEU A 138 -8.73 -3.74 -4.74
C LEU A 138 -9.90 -4.32 -3.95
N LYS A 139 -9.97 -5.65 -3.90
CA LYS A 139 -11.02 -6.40 -3.23
C LYS A 139 -10.55 -7.03 -1.92
N GLU A 140 -9.30 -7.43 -1.88
CA GLU A 140 -8.73 -8.11 -0.73
C GLU A 140 -7.37 -7.51 -0.37
N LEU A 141 -7.20 -7.20 0.90
CA LEU A 141 -5.96 -6.69 1.48
C LEU A 141 -5.60 -7.54 2.71
N PHE A 142 -4.53 -8.31 2.59
CA PHE A 142 -3.94 -9.08 3.67
C PHE A 142 -2.57 -8.49 3.99
N CYS A 143 -2.47 -7.73 5.08
CA CYS A 143 -1.27 -7.02 5.50
C CYS A 143 -0.94 -7.23 6.99
N SER A 144 -1.44 -8.32 7.58
CA SER A 144 -1.17 -8.69 8.97
C SER A 144 0.32 -8.93 9.24
N ASN A 145 0.74 -8.82 10.50
CA ASN A 145 2.14 -9.06 10.91
C ASN A 145 3.12 -8.19 10.11
N ASN A 146 2.98 -6.88 10.24
CA ASN A 146 3.86 -5.86 9.70
C ASN A 146 4.13 -4.77 10.77
N GLN A 147 4.66 -3.64 10.38
CA GLN A 147 4.97 -2.50 11.26
C GLN A 147 4.15 -1.26 10.87
N LEU A 148 2.93 -1.46 10.34
CA LEU A 148 2.09 -0.39 9.83
C LEU A 148 1.55 0.47 10.98
N ILE A 149 1.75 1.79 10.90
CA ILE A 149 1.25 2.77 11.86
C ILE A 149 -0.15 3.26 11.46
N SER A 150 -0.41 3.29 10.15
CA SER A 150 -1.68 3.71 9.56
C SER A 150 -1.96 2.94 8.28
N LEU A 151 -3.21 2.96 7.85
CA LEU A 151 -3.63 2.42 6.55
C LEU A 151 -4.10 3.55 5.64
N PRO A 152 -3.90 3.44 4.32
CA PRO A 152 -4.49 4.37 3.36
C PRO A 152 -6.01 4.23 3.34
N ASN A 153 -6.71 5.25 2.85
CA ASN A 153 -8.17 5.20 2.72
C ASN A 153 -8.61 3.99 1.90
N PHE A 154 -9.66 3.32 2.39
CA PHE A 154 -10.23 2.16 1.70
C PHE A 154 -11.07 2.61 0.49
N ASN A 155 -11.00 1.82 -0.58
CA ASN A 155 -11.87 1.98 -1.72
C ASN A 155 -13.24 1.30 -1.44
N GLU A 156 -14.24 1.61 -2.26
CA GLU A 156 -15.60 1.07 -2.11
C GLU A 156 -15.76 -0.41 -2.53
N GLN A 157 -14.71 -1.05 -3.07
CA GLN A 157 -14.75 -2.43 -3.54
C GLN A 157 -14.07 -3.41 -2.59
N LEU A 158 -13.40 -2.90 -1.53
CA LEU A 158 -12.69 -3.75 -0.57
C LEU A 158 -13.70 -4.58 0.22
N LYS A 159 -13.52 -5.91 0.19
CA LYS A 159 -14.36 -6.90 0.86
C LYS A 159 -13.69 -7.53 2.07
N ASN A 160 -12.41 -7.87 1.92
CA ASN A 160 -11.66 -8.58 2.95
C ASN A 160 -10.44 -7.73 3.37
N LEU A 161 -10.36 -7.45 4.67
CA LEU A 161 -9.27 -6.71 5.28
C LEU A 161 -8.70 -7.51 6.46
N TYR A 162 -7.46 -7.95 6.35
CA TYR A 162 -6.71 -8.55 7.45
C TYR A 162 -5.47 -7.71 7.71
N CYS A 163 -5.45 -6.97 8.81
CA CYS A 163 -4.38 -6.09 9.21
C CYS A 163 -4.00 -6.25 10.69
N CYS A 164 -4.28 -7.43 11.27
CA CYS A 164 -3.93 -7.74 12.64
C CYS A 164 -2.42 -7.73 12.87
N ASN A 165 -2.01 -7.60 14.12
CA ASN A 165 -0.61 -7.57 14.53
C ASN A 165 0.21 -6.54 13.72
N ASN A 166 -0.11 -5.26 13.95
CA ASN A 166 0.55 -4.08 13.42
C ASN A 166 0.65 -3.02 14.52
N GLN A 167 1.01 -1.80 14.18
CA GLN A 167 1.13 -0.67 15.10
C GLN A 167 0.05 0.38 14.81
N LEU A 168 -1.12 -0.04 14.32
CA LEU A 168 -2.19 0.87 13.89
C LEU A 168 -2.77 1.64 15.07
N THR A 169 -2.67 2.94 15.02
CA THR A 169 -3.26 3.87 15.98
C THR A 169 -4.57 4.48 15.48
N SER A 170 -4.93 4.25 14.22
CA SER A 170 -6.18 4.68 13.59
C SER A 170 -6.59 3.71 12.49
N LEU A 171 -7.88 3.73 12.15
CA LEU A 171 -8.43 3.03 10.99
C LEU A 171 -9.10 4.04 10.06
N PRO A 172 -9.02 3.84 8.74
CA PRO A 172 -9.93 4.48 7.79
C PRO A 172 -11.37 4.03 8.01
N TYR A 173 -12.31 4.77 7.43
CA TYR A 173 -13.71 4.37 7.46
C TYR A 173 -13.92 3.04 6.74
N LEU A 174 -14.60 2.09 7.41
CA LEU A 174 -14.92 0.77 6.85
C LEU A 174 -16.10 0.90 5.88
N ASN A 175 -15.87 0.69 4.59
CA ASN A 175 -16.93 0.74 3.59
C ASN A 175 -17.97 -0.38 3.80
N GLU A 176 -19.16 -0.24 3.21
CA GLU A 176 -20.28 -1.17 3.44
C GLU A 176 -20.05 -2.57 2.87
N LYS A 177 -19.17 -2.72 1.89
CA LYS A 177 -18.87 -4.01 1.25
C LYS A 177 -17.85 -4.85 2.01
N ILE A 178 -17.25 -4.34 3.08
CA ILE A 178 -16.34 -5.14 3.90
C ILE A 178 -17.14 -6.25 4.60
N GLU A 179 -16.83 -7.48 4.24
CA GLU A 179 -17.43 -8.71 4.76
C GLU A 179 -16.60 -9.25 5.92
N LEU A 180 -15.28 -9.28 5.75
CA LEU A 180 -14.32 -9.76 6.74
C LEU A 180 -13.33 -8.67 7.09
N CYS A 181 -13.17 -8.41 8.40
CA CYS A 181 -12.24 -7.41 8.90
C CYS A 181 -11.58 -7.90 10.19
N ASP A 182 -10.26 -8.05 10.17
CA ASP A 182 -9.48 -8.34 11.37
C ASP A 182 -8.38 -7.28 11.52
N TYR A 183 -8.48 -6.48 12.58
CA TYR A 183 -7.49 -5.50 13.02
C TYR A 183 -7.03 -5.73 14.45
N SER A 184 -7.23 -6.96 14.96
CA SER A 184 -6.80 -7.35 16.30
C SER A 184 -5.28 -7.15 16.49
N VAL A 185 -4.83 -7.14 17.74
CA VAL A 185 -3.42 -6.94 18.08
C VAL A 185 -2.83 -5.68 17.44
N ASN A 186 -3.57 -4.57 17.57
CA ASN A 186 -3.14 -3.22 17.21
C ASN A 186 -3.50 -2.26 18.35
N PRO A 187 -2.76 -1.17 18.57
CA PRO A 187 -3.12 -0.17 19.58
C PRO A 187 -4.56 0.34 19.47
N ILE A 188 -5.06 0.51 18.24
CA ILE A 188 -6.44 0.96 18.00
C ILE A 188 -7.49 -0.06 18.45
N TYR A 189 -7.16 -1.35 18.47
CA TYR A 189 -8.10 -2.42 18.84
C TYR A 189 -8.57 -2.28 20.28
N GLU A 190 -7.69 -1.93 21.21
CA GLU A 190 -8.04 -1.74 22.63
C GLU A 190 -9.06 -0.62 22.84
N ILE A 191 -9.06 0.37 21.94
CA ILE A 191 -9.95 1.53 22.01
C ILE A 191 -11.30 1.22 21.36
N ILE A 192 -11.28 0.59 20.18
CA ILE A 192 -12.50 0.41 19.36
C ILE A 192 -13.22 -0.87 19.74
N ARG A 193 -12.51 -1.95 20.01
CA ARG A 193 -12.99 -3.34 20.17
C ARG A 193 -14.13 -3.66 19.21
N TYR A 194 -13.92 -4.60 18.31
CA TYR A 194 -14.88 -4.94 17.27
C TYR A 194 -16.20 -5.44 17.90
N ASN A 195 -17.31 -4.74 17.65
CA ASN A 195 -18.65 -5.21 18.00
C ASN A 195 -19.43 -5.50 16.71
N ASN A 196 -19.89 -4.46 16.05
CA ASN A 196 -20.41 -4.53 14.68
C ASN A 196 -19.84 -3.36 13.86
N LYS A 197 -19.94 -3.46 12.55
CA LYS A 197 -19.36 -2.48 11.62
C LYS A 197 -19.91 -1.07 11.85
N HIS A 198 -21.17 -0.92 12.18
CA HIS A 198 -21.78 0.39 12.41
C HIS A 198 -21.20 1.08 13.65
N ILE A 199 -21.13 0.39 14.77
CA ILE A 199 -20.52 0.90 16.02
C ILE A 199 -19.03 1.17 15.82
N THR A 200 -18.34 0.27 15.12
CA THR A 200 -16.91 0.46 14.78
C THR A 200 -16.72 1.73 13.98
N ASN A 201 -17.52 1.97 12.94
CA ASN A 201 -17.43 3.19 12.13
C ASN A 201 -17.77 4.45 12.92
N GLN A 202 -18.73 4.42 13.82
CA GLN A 202 -19.01 5.57 14.71
C GLN A 202 -17.79 5.89 15.58
N LYS A 203 -17.21 4.89 16.24
CA LYS A 203 -16.01 5.06 17.07
C LYS A 203 -14.80 5.57 16.23
N VAL A 204 -14.58 5.00 15.05
CA VAL A 204 -13.54 5.45 14.11
C VAL A 204 -13.74 6.92 13.74
N LYS A 205 -14.96 7.33 13.43
CA LYS A 205 -15.30 8.74 13.11
C LYS A 205 -14.97 9.67 14.28
N ILE A 206 -15.40 9.32 15.49
CA ILE A 206 -15.13 10.12 16.69
C ILE A 206 -13.61 10.25 16.92
N LEU A 207 -12.89 9.14 16.88
CA LEU A 207 -11.43 9.13 17.10
C LEU A 207 -10.67 9.91 16.04
N ASN A 208 -11.04 9.77 14.78
CA ASN A 208 -10.39 10.50 13.69
C ASN A 208 -10.66 12.01 13.80
N ASN A 209 -11.88 12.43 14.17
CA ASN A 209 -12.22 13.82 14.43
C ASN A 209 -11.43 14.37 15.63
N PHE A 210 -11.35 13.60 16.73
CA PHE A 210 -10.58 14.00 17.90
C PHE A 210 -9.09 14.15 17.56
N ARG A 211 -8.51 13.22 16.83
CA ARG A 211 -7.10 13.33 16.37
C ARG A 211 -6.90 14.55 15.48
N TYR A 212 -7.81 14.77 14.53
CA TYR A 212 -7.76 15.94 13.67
C TYR A 212 -7.78 17.23 14.51
N SER A 213 -8.71 17.34 15.45
CA SER A 213 -8.81 18.48 16.37
C SER A 213 -7.56 18.63 17.23
N TYR A 214 -7.02 17.53 17.77
CA TYR A 214 -5.78 17.53 18.53
C TYR A 214 -4.60 18.07 17.70
N TYR A 215 -4.42 17.59 16.47
CA TYR A 215 -3.36 18.09 15.60
C TYR A 215 -3.59 19.55 15.20
N CYS A 216 -4.82 19.94 14.92
CA CYS A 216 -5.14 21.36 14.67
C CYS A 216 -4.77 22.23 15.87
N LEU A 217 -5.08 21.79 17.09
CA LEU A 217 -4.70 22.53 18.31
C LEU A 217 -3.18 22.52 18.53
N LYS A 218 -2.53 21.36 18.40
CA LYS A 218 -1.08 21.22 18.57
C LYS A 218 -0.30 22.12 17.62
N PHE A 219 -0.73 22.21 16.37
CA PHE A 219 -0.07 23.01 15.34
C PHE A 219 -0.72 24.39 15.12
N LYS A 220 -1.77 24.73 15.89
CA LYS A 220 -2.50 26.00 15.77
C LYS A 220 -1.56 27.21 15.80
N LYS A 221 -0.59 27.23 16.71
CA LYS A 221 0.37 28.32 16.81
C LYS A 221 1.22 28.44 15.55
N GLN A 222 1.84 27.33 15.11
CA GLN A 222 2.70 27.32 13.92
C GLN A 222 1.90 27.66 12.65
N PHE A 223 0.67 27.16 12.52
CA PHE A 223 -0.21 27.46 11.39
C PHE A 223 -0.68 28.92 11.42
N ARG A 224 -1.00 29.44 12.60
CA ARG A 224 -1.33 30.87 12.80
C ARG A 224 -0.14 31.75 12.43
N ASP A 225 1.06 31.40 12.88
CA ASP A 225 2.27 32.19 12.60
C ASP A 225 2.60 32.13 11.08
N LEU A 226 2.43 30.99 10.44
CA LEU A 226 2.58 30.84 8.98
C LEU A 226 1.55 31.68 8.20
N LEU A 227 0.28 31.63 8.61
CA LEU A 227 -0.79 32.44 8.00
C LEU A 227 -0.56 33.94 8.22
N TRP A 228 -0.10 34.30 9.40
CA TRP A 228 0.24 35.70 9.72
C TRP A 228 1.34 36.20 8.78
N VAL A 229 2.49 35.54 8.79
CA VAL A 229 3.67 35.97 8.01
C VAL A 229 3.42 35.94 6.51
N LYS A 230 2.79 34.89 5.99
CA LYS A 230 2.66 34.73 4.53
C LYS A 230 1.41 35.35 3.92
N ILE A 231 0.35 35.50 4.67
CA ILE A 231 -0.95 35.94 4.12
C ILE A 231 -1.46 37.22 4.74
N ARG A 232 -1.48 37.31 6.08
CA ARG A 232 -2.06 38.46 6.78
C ARG A 232 -1.10 39.62 6.87
N GLU A 233 0.14 39.43 7.26
CA GLU A 233 1.10 40.48 7.41
C GLU A 233 1.28 41.32 6.14
N PRO A 234 1.47 40.73 4.93
CA PRO A 234 1.54 41.53 3.70
C PRO A 234 0.27 42.36 3.43
N LYS A 235 -0.93 41.75 3.67
CA LYS A 235 -2.20 42.43 3.46
C LYS A 235 -2.41 43.57 4.46
N ILE A 236 -2.02 43.35 5.75
CA ILE A 236 -2.11 44.33 6.81
C ILE A 236 -1.11 45.47 6.57
N ARG A 237 0.12 45.18 6.16
CA ARG A 237 1.11 46.21 5.81
C ARG A 237 0.59 47.15 4.72
N VAL A 238 -0.14 46.65 3.75
CA VAL A 238 -0.76 47.48 2.70
C VAL A 238 -1.95 48.23 3.25
N LYS A 239 -2.90 47.57 3.94
CA LYS A 239 -4.14 48.14 4.45
C LYS A 239 -3.96 49.14 5.61
N TYR A 240 -2.95 48.92 6.42
CA TYR A 240 -2.66 49.78 7.60
C TYR A 240 -1.35 50.53 7.46
N HIS A 241 -0.87 50.73 6.23
CA HIS A 241 0.17 51.70 5.97
C HIS A 241 -0.31 53.11 6.41
N PRO A 242 0.52 53.92 7.10
CA PRO A 242 0.09 55.21 7.60
C PRO A 242 -0.64 56.09 6.56
N LYS A 243 -0.20 56.04 5.32
CA LYS A 243 -0.85 56.74 4.21
C LYS A 243 -2.27 56.22 3.92
N TYR A 244 -2.48 54.89 3.95
CA TYR A 244 -3.80 54.29 3.73
C TYR A 244 -4.75 54.55 4.90
N LEU A 245 -4.25 54.56 6.15
CA LEU A 245 -5.04 54.87 7.33
C LEU A 245 -5.49 56.34 7.32
N ILE A 246 -4.62 57.27 6.94
CA ILE A 246 -4.96 58.70 6.82
C ILE A 246 -6.05 58.93 5.76
N GLU A 247 -6.02 58.18 4.66
CA GLU A 247 -6.97 58.32 3.53
C GLU A 247 -8.32 57.65 3.79
N ASN A 248 -8.40 56.67 4.73
CA ASN A 248 -9.57 55.77 4.87
C ASN A 248 -10.10 55.63 6.33
N LEU A 249 -9.61 56.42 7.29
CA LEU A 249 -10.22 56.47 8.61
C LEU A 249 -11.52 57.30 8.53
N PRO A 250 -12.66 56.77 8.97
CA PRO A 250 -13.86 57.59 9.13
C PRO A 250 -13.66 58.60 10.27
N ASP A 251 -14.19 59.79 10.10
CA ASP A 251 -14.00 60.95 11.00
C ASP A 251 -14.71 60.81 12.35
N GLU A 252 -15.32 59.70 12.71
CA GLU A 252 -16.02 59.50 13.98
C GLU A 252 -15.78 58.13 14.59
N GLU A 253 -15.75 58.07 15.92
CA GLU A 253 -15.48 56.93 16.81
C GLU A 253 -16.15 55.62 16.36
N THR A 254 -15.49 54.86 15.57
CA THR A 254 -15.86 53.45 15.33
C THR A 254 -15.17 52.55 16.36
N ASN A 255 -15.99 51.81 17.10
CA ASN A 255 -15.55 50.89 18.15
C ASN A 255 -14.56 49.88 17.58
N LEU A 256 -13.28 49.97 17.96
CA LEU A 256 -12.20 49.07 17.50
C LEU A 256 -12.54 47.59 17.72
N ASP A 257 -13.32 47.27 18.74
CA ASP A 257 -13.69 45.88 19.08
C ASP A 257 -14.68 45.28 18.08
N GLU A 258 -15.58 46.08 17.49
CA GLU A 258 -16.48 45.63 16.42
C GLU A 258 -15.72 45.32 15.11
N VAL A 259 -14.73 46.14 14.81
CA VAL A 259 -13.87 45.93 13.63
C VAL A 259 -12.99 44.66 13.77
N LEU A 260 -12.55 44.37 15.00
CA LEU A 260 -11.73 43.18 15.28
C LEU A 260 -12.53 41.90 15.35
N ASN A 261 -13.83 41.93 15.69
CA ASN A 261 -14.70 40.77 15.76
C ASN A 261 -15.27 40.35 14.40
N ASN A 262 -15.27 41.22 13.42
CA ASN A 262 -15.67 40.92 12.02
C ASN A 262 -14.49 40.49 11.13
N TRP A 263 -13.38 40.11 11.73
CA TRP A 263 -12.16 39.54 11.12
C TRP A 263 -12.04 38.07 11.50
#